data_155868a7e2260dce0810aa8bb8e3f3bc
#
_entry.id   155868a7e2260dce0810aa8bb8e3f3bc
#
_cell.length_a   1.000
_cell.length_b   1.000
_cell.length_c   1.000
_cell.angle_alpha   90.00
_cell.angle_beta   90.00
_cell.angle_gamma   90.00
#
_symmetry.space_group_name_H-M   'P 1'
#
loop_
_entity.id
_entity.type
_entity.pdbx_description
1 polymer ?
#
loop_
_entity_poly.entity_id
_entity_poly.type
_entity_poly.pdbx_seq_one_letter_code
_entity_poly.pdbx_strand_id
1 'polypeptide(L)'
;MKKKNPLEQILERIEHMSDEEKAAIYKEAREGMNDVSELEHQIVDVVISWMEDHRHDDNVMPKLITGLQKGVCRLLVTLDESNEDGGRKPSMTFRAMLPIGLMLAKKEYDIREQMEHERLMREGAN
;
A
#
# COMPACT_ATOMS: atom_id res chain seq x y z
N MET A 1 -15.32 21.73 -17.13
CA MET A 1 -15.44 21.02 -15.83
C MET A 1 -14.16 20.27 -15.51
N LYS A 2 -13.58 20.58 -14.37
CA LYS A 2 -12.44 19.79 -13.89
C LYS A 2 -12.97 18.43 -13.44
N LYS A 3 -12.42 17.35 -13.99
CA LYS A 3 -12.69 16.01 -13.49
C LYS A 3 -12.07 15.89 -12.10
N LYS A 4 -12.85 15.47 -11.13
CA LYS A 4 -12.33 15.17 -9.79
C LYS A 4 -11.37 13.99 -9.87
N ASN A 5 -10.28 14.04 -9.13
CA ASN A 5 -9.37 12.92 -9.08
C ASN A 5 -10.03 11.73 -8.34
N PRO A 6 -9.55 10.50 -8.53
CA PRO A 6 -10.15 9.32 -7.89
C PRO A 6 -10.24 9.42 -6.37
N LEU A 7 -9.27 10.07 -5.72
CA LEU A 7 -9.27 10.26 -4.27
C LEU A 7 -10.40 11.18 -3.83
N GLU A 8 -10.60 12.29 -4.53
CA GLU A 8 -11.70 13.21 -4.24
C GLU A 8 -13.05 12.53 -4.39
N GLN A 9 -13.21 11.68 -5.40
CA GLN A 9 -14.43 10.89 -5.61
C GLN A 9 -14.69 9.93 -4.45
N ILE A 10 -13.64 9.27 -3.96
CA ILE A 10 -13.74 8.35 -2.81
C ILE A 10 -14.12 9.13 -1.55
N LEU A 11 -13.48 10.27 -1.30
CA LEU A 11 -13.77 11.12 -0.15
C LEU A 11 -15.21 11.65 -0.18
N GLU A 12 -15.69 12.06 -1.35
CA GLU A 12 -17.10 12.48 -1.50
C GLU A 12 -18.07 11.34 -1.20
N ARG A 13 -17.77 10.13 -1.67
CA ARG A 13 -18.58 8.95 -1.36
C ARG A 13 -18.67 8.72 0.14
N ILE A 14 -17.55 8.83 0.83
CA ILE A 14 -17.46 8.65 2.28
C ILE A 14 -18.29 9.73 3.00
N GLU A 15 -18.22 10.99 2.56
CA GLU A 15 -18.98 12.09 3.15
C GLU A 15 -20.49 11.89 3.04
N HIS A 16 -20.96 11.27 1.95
CA HIS A 16 -22.39 11.03 1.71
C HIS A 16 -22.90 9.71 2.28
N MET A 17 -22.04 8.89 2.85
CA MET A 17 -22.44 7.62 3.46
C MET A 17 -23.14 7.86 4.79
N SER A 18 -24.15 7.03 5.09
CA SER A 18 -24.76 7.00 6.41
C SER A 18 -23.77 6.47 7.45
N ASP A 19 -24.01 6.75 8.72
CA ASP A 19 -23.16 6.25 9.82
C ASP A 19 -23.14 4.72 9.86
N GLU A 20 -24.25 4.06 9.51
CA GLU A 20 -24.33 2.60 9.42
C GLU A 20 -23.46 2.06 8.30
N GLU A 21 -23.46 2.69 7.14
CA GLU A 21 -22.61 2.31 6.00
C GLU A 21 -21.13 2.48 6.33
N LYS A 22 -20.77 3.58 6.97
CA LYS A 22 -19.39 3.82 7.43
C LYS A 22 -18.94 2.76 8.42
N ALA A 23 -19.79 2.42 9.39
CA ALA A 23 -19.50 1.40 10.39
C ALA A 23 -19.29 0.03 9.74
N ALA A 24 -20.10 -0.33 8.75
CA ALA A 24 -19.97 -1.58 8.02
C ALA A 24 -18.65 -1.66 7.27
N ILE A 25 -18.24 -0.59 6.61
CA ILE A 25 -16.96 -0.51 5.88
C ILE A 25 -15.78 -0.65 6.86
N TYR A 26 -15.82 0.05 7.98
CA TYR A 26 -14.77 -0.04 9.00
C TYR A 26 -14.66 -1.44 9.58
N LYS A 27 -15.79 -2.10 9.83
CA LYS A 27 -15.82 -3.48 10.33
C LYS A 27 -15.18 -4.44 9.32
N GLU A 28 -15.58 -4.34 8.05
CA GLU A 28 -15.06 -5.16 6.98
C GLU A 28 -13.55 -4.95 6.79
N ALA A 29 -13.11 -3.70 6.77
CA ALA A 29 -11.69 -3.36 6.69
C ALA A 29 -10.91 -3.88 7.89
N ARG A 30 -11.47 -3.79 9.09
CA ARG A 30 -10.84 -4.29 10.32
C ARG A 30 -10.69 -5.81 10.29
N GLU A 31 -11.71 -6.53 9.83
CA GLU A 31 -11.67 -7.98 9.71
C GLU A 31 -10.65 -8.44 8.67
N GLY A 32 -10.50 -7.69 7.59
CA GLY A 32 -9.51 -7.99 6.54
C GLY A 32 -8.09 -7.48 6.81
N MET A 33 -7.90 -6.53 7.72
CA MET A 33 -6.61 -5.89 7.95
C MET A 33 -5.51 -6.83 8.45
N ASN A 34 -5.86 -7.83 9.23
CA ASN A 34 -4.87 -8.78 9.74
C ASN A 34 -4.20 -9.54 8.61
N ASP A 35 -4.99 -10.04 7.64
CA ASP A 35 -4.47 -10.76 6.49
C ASP A 35 -3.67 -9.85 5.56
N VAL A 36 -4.15 -8.62 5.34
CA VAL A 36 -3.46 -7.62 4.53
C VAL A 36 -2.12 -7.24 5.17
N SER A 37 -2.12 -7.00 6.48
CA SER A 37 -0.90 -6.65 7.22
C SER A 37 0.11 -7.79 7.23
N GLU A 38 -0.35 -9.03 7.34
CA GLU A 38 0.50 -10.21 7.26
C GLU A 38 1.19 -10.29 5.91
N LEU A 39 0.45 -10.13 4.81
CA LEU A 39 0.99 -10.14 3.47
C LEU A 39 2.00 -8.99 3.27
N GLU A 40 1.65 -7.78 3.73
CA GLU A 40 2.53 -6.62 3.69
C GLU A 40 3.86 -6.91 4.38
N HIS A 41 3.83 -7.45 5.60
CA HIS A 41 5.03 -7.79 6.36
C HIS A 41 5.88 -8.84 5.65
N GLN A 42 5.26 -9.85 5.07
CA GLN A 42 5.98 -10.88 4.31
C GLN A 42 6.70 -10.29 3.10
N ILE A 43 6.06 -9.40 2.36
CA ILE A 43 6.66 -8.73 1.20
C ILE A 43 7.85 -7.87 1.65
N VAL A 44 7.68 -7.07 2.69
CA VAL A 44 8.73 -6.20 3.23
C VAL A 44 9.92 -7.04 3.74
N ASP A 45 9.64 -8.13 4.46
CA ASP A 45 10.69 -9.01 4.98
C ASP A 45 11.52 -9.66 3.87
N VAL A 46 10.87 -10.10 2.80
CA VAL A 46 11.58 -10.66 1.64
C VAL A 46 12.50 -9.61 1.01
N VAL A 47 12.02 -8.40 0.85
CA VAL A 47 12.82 -7.30 0.28
C VAL A 47 14.01 -6.94 1.17
N ILE A 48 13.77 -6.80 2.48
CA ILE A 48 14.83 -6.48 3.45
C ILE A 48 15.89 -7.57 3.46
N SER A 49 15.49 -8.83 3.49
CA SER A 49 16.40 -9.98 3.46
C SER A 49 17.25 -9.99 2.19
N TRP A 50 16.62 -9.72 1.04
CA TRP A 50 17.35 -9.63 -0.24
C TRP A 50 18.36 -8.47 -0.21
N MET A 51 17.97 -7.32 0.31
CA MET A 51 18.86 -6.16 0.42
C MET A 51 20.05 -6.43 1.34
N GLU A 52 19.84 -7.12 2.46
CA GLU A 52 20.92 -7.49 3.37
C GLU A 52 21.94 -8.43 2.70
N ASP A 53 21.45 -9.38 1.91
CA ASP A 53 22.31 -10.32 1.17
C ASP A 53 23.12 -9.60 0.08
N HIS A 54 22.65 -8.48 -0.42
CA HIS A 54 23.27 -7.72 -1.51
C HIS A 54 23.80 -6.35 -1.07
N ARG A 55 23.98 -6.11 0.22
CA ARG A 55 24.36 -4.80 0.79
C ARG A 55 25.67 -4.23 0.25
N HIS A 56 26.56 -5.05 -0.27
CA HIS A 56 27.84 -4.63 -0.85
C HIS A 56 27.81 -4.42 -2.37
N ASP A 57 26.65 -4.62 -2.99
CA ASP A 57 26.47 -4.39 -4.42
C ASP A 57 26.18 -2.91 -4.66
N ASP A 58 27.04 -2.25 -5.44
CA ASP A 58 26.88 -0.82 -5.75
C ASP A 58 25.62 -0.54 -6.59
N ASN A 59 25.07 -1.56 -7.26
CA ASN A 59 23.89 -1.46 -8.10
C ASN A 59 22.63 -2.05 -7.42
N VAL A 60 22.60 -2.13 -6.10
CA VAL A 60 21.50 -2.76 -5.35
C VAL A 60 20.16 -2.07 -5.63
N MET A 61 20.10 -0.75 -5.66
CA MET A 61 18.84 -0.03 -5.84
C MET A 61 18.21 -0.23 -7.22
N PRO A 62 18.92 -0.06 -8.35
CA PRO A 62 18.35 -0.36 -9.66
C PRO A 62 17.90 -1.82 -9.80
N LYS A 63 18.64 -2.76 -9.25
CA LYS A 63 18.27 -4.19 -9.26
C LYS A 63 17.02 -4.45 -8.44
N LEU A 64 16.92 -3.86 -7.26
CA LEU A 64 15.75 -3.98 -6.39
C LEU A 64 14.50 -3.45 -7.10
N ILE A 65 14.56 -2.22 -7.60
CA ILE A 65 13.43 -1.58 -8.28
C ILE A 65 12.99 -2.41 -9.49
N THR A 66 13.93 -2.84 -10.31
CA THR A 66 13.64 -3.65 -11.49
C THR A 66 13.05 -5.00 -11.11
N GLY A 67 13.59 -5.66 -10.09
CA GLY A 67 13.09 -6.94 -9.60
C GLY A 67 11.68 -6.84 -9.03
N LEU A 68 11.40 -5.82 -8.23
CA LEU A 68 10.05 -5.55 -7.71
C LEU A 68 9.06 -5.32 -8.84
N GLN A 69 9.42 -4.47 -9.80
CA GLN A 69 8.55 -4.17 -10.93
C GLN A 69 8.25 -5.41 -11.75
N LYS A 70 9.26 -6.19 -12.11
CA LYS A 70 9.08 -7.42 -12.87
C LYS A 70 8.24 -8.45 -12.13
N GLY A 71 8.50 -8.63 -10.84
CA GLY A 71 7.75 -9.57 -10.01
C GLY A 71 6.27 -9.20 -9.90
N VAL A 72 5.98 -7.94 -9.63
CA VAL A 72 4.60 -7.44 -9.54
C VAL A 72 3.90 -7.57 -10.90
N CYS A 73 4.56 -7.17 -11.98
CA CYS A 73 3.97 -7.27 -13.33
C CYS A 73 3.66 -8.72 -13.70
N ARG A 74 4.56 -9.65 -13.38
CA ARG A 74 4.33 -11.09 -13.62
C ARG A 74 3.12 -11.60 -12.85
N LEU A 75 2.98 -11.22 -11.58
CA LEU A 75 1.82 -11.59 -10.77
C LEU A 75 0.53 -11.03 -11.35
N LEU A 76 0.54 -9.76 -11.75
CA LEU A 76 -0.64 -9.11 -12.31
C LEU A 76 -1.07 -9.75 -13.63
N VAL A 77 -0.12 -10.09 -14.50
CA VAL A 77 -0.43 -10.80 -15.75
C VAL A 77 -1.06 -12.18 -15.44
N THR A 78 -0.49 -12.90 -14.48
CA THR A 78 -1.02 -14.21 -14.06
C THR A 78 -2.45 -14.07 -13.54
N LEU A 79 -2.70 -13.05 -12.70
CA LEU A 79 -4.05 -12.80 -12.16
C LEU A 79 -5.04 -12.41 -13.26
N ASP A 80 -4.62 -11.59 -14.22
CA ASP A 80 -5.47 -11.21 -15.35
C ASP A 80 -5.87 -12.40 -16.18
N GLU A 81 -4.92 -13.31 -16.47
CA GLU A 81 -5.19 -14.53 -17.24
C GLU A 81 -6.11 -15.49 -16.50
N SER A 82 -6.08 -15.47 -15.17
CA SER A 82 -6.94 -16.31 -14.32
C SER A 82 -8.33 -15.72 -14.11
N ASN A 83 -8.58 -14.48 -14.52
CA ASN A 83 -9.84 -13.78 -14.32
C ASN A 83 -10.82 -14.10 -15.45
N GLU A 84 -11.66 -15.11 -15.23
CA GLU A 84 -12.62 -15.60 -16.23
C GLU A 84 -13.92 -14.81 -16.30
N ASP A 85 -14.19 -13.95 -15.32
CA ASP A 85 -15.51 -13.35 -15.12
C ASP A 85 -15.81 -12.11 -15.98
N GLY A 86 -14.96 -11.74 -16.93
CA GLY A 86 -15.19 -10.59 -17.80
C GLY A 86 -15.29 -9.25 -17.07
N GLY A 87 -15.02 -9.23 -15.76
CA GLY A 87 -14.99 -8.03 -14.95
C GLY A 87 -13.69 -7.26 -15.13
N ARG A 88 -13.50 -6.25 -14.28
CA ARG A 88 -12.32 -5.42 -14.29
C ARG A 88 -11.06 -6.26 -13.98
N LYS A 89 -10.07 -6.18 -14.86
CA LYS A 89 -8.83 -6.93 -14.69
C LYS A 89 -8.07 -6.50 -13.42
N PRO A 90 -7.52 -7.45 -12.64
CA PRO A 90 -6.72 -7.13 -11.45
C PRO A 90 -5.61 -6.13 -11.69
N SER A 91 -4.93 -6.19 -12.85
CA SER A 91 -3.87 -5.24 -13.20
C SER A 91 -4.38 -3.80 -13.31
N MET A 92 -5.58 -3.61 -13.85
CA MET A 92 -6.21 -2.29 -13.97
C MET A 92 -6.58 -1.74 -12.59
N THR A 93 -7.12 -2.58 -11.73
CA THR A 93 -7.45 -2.21 -10.35
C THR A 93 -6.19 -1.83 -9.57
N PHE A 94 -5.16 -2.66 -9.64
CA PHE A 94 -3.88 -2.39 -8.97
C PHE A 94 -3.30 -1.05 -9.44
N ARG A 95 -3.26 -0.83 -10.76
CA ARG A 95 -2.74 0.41 -11.34
C ARG A 95 -3.52 1.63 -10.87
N ALA A 96 -4.85 1.53 -10.82
CA ALA A 96 -5.71 2.62 -10.38
C ALA A 96 -5.52 2.93 -8.88
N MET A 97 -5.28 1.90 -8.06
CA MET A 97 -5.12 2.04 -6.61
C MET A 97 -3.70 2.45 -6.18
N LEU A 98 -2.71 2.29 -7.06
CA LEU A 98 -1.30 2.53 -6.69
C LEU A 98 -1.04 3.95 -6.18
N PRO A 99 -1.53 5.03 -6.82
CA PRO A 99 -1.31 6.39 -6.30
C PRO A 99 -1.89 6.60 -4.90
N ILE A 100 -3.04 5.98 -4.61
CA ILE A 100 -3.67 6.04 -3.29
C ILE A 100 -2.81 5.30 -2.27
N GLY A 101 -2.33 4.11 -2.63
CA GLY A 101 -1.44 3.32 -1.79
C GLY A 101 -0.15 4.05 -1.46
N LEU A 102 0.46 4.70 -2.44
CA LEU A 102 1.68 5.49 -2.23
C LEU A 102 1.43 6.67 -1.29
N MET A 103 0.31 7.35 -1.45
CA MET A 103 -0.06 8.48 -0.59
C MET A 103 -0.28 8.02 0.85
N LEU A 104 -1.00 6.92 1.05
CA LEU A 104 -1.26 6.37 2.38
C LEU A 104 0.03 5.88 3.05
N ALA A 105 0.89 5.21 2.30
CA ALA A 105 2.18 4.74 2.81
C ALA A 105 3.06 5.91 3.25
N LYS A 106 3.09 6.99 2.47
CA LYS A 106 3.84 8.20 2.81
C LYS A 106 3.28 8.84 4.09
N LYS A 107 1.97 8.90 4.22
CA LYS A 107 1.32 9.44 5.40
C LYS A 107 1.63 8.62 6.66
N GLU A 108 1.58 7.30 6.56
CA GLU A 108 1.96 6.40 7.66
C GLU A 108 3.42 6.56 8.05
N TYR A 109 4.31 6.69 7.07
CA TYR A 109 5.73 6.93 7.31
C TYR A 109 5.94 8.24 8.08
N ASP A 110 5.28 9.32 7.66
CA ASP A 110 5.40 10.63 8.30
C ASP A 110 4.89 10.59 9.75
N ILE A 111 3.79 9.87 10.01
CA ILE A 111 3.25 9.69 11.35
C ILE A 111 4.24 8.93 12.24
N ARG A 112 4.82 7.83 11.74
CA ARG A 112 5.81 7.05 12.49
C ARG A 112 7.05 7.88 12.83
N GLU A 113 7.54 8.67 11.87
CA GLU A 113 8.69 9.57 12.09
C GLU A 113 8.37 10.62 13.15
N GLN A 114 7.18 11.20 13.12
CA GLN A 114 6.75 12.18 14.11
C GLN A 114 6.65 11.56 15.51
N MET A 115 6.05 10.37 15.62
CA MET A 115 5.92 9.64 16.89
C MET A 115 7.29 9.28 17.45
N GLU A 116 8.21 8.82 16.62
CA GLU A 116 9.58 8.50 17.03
C GLU A 116 10.32 9.75 17.50
N HIS A 117 10.18 10.87 16.80
CA HIS A 117 10.76 12.14 17.17
C HIS A 117 10.24 12.61 18.55
N GLU A 118 8.92 12.54 18.76
CA GLU A 118 8.29 12.88 20.05
C GLU A 118 8.77 11.98 21.18
N ARG A 119 8.92 10.68 20.90
CA ARG A 119 9.46 9.72 21.88
C ARG A 119 10.88 10.09 22.29
N LEU A 120 11.74 10.37 21.32
CA LEU A 120 13.13 10.77 21.58
C LEU A 120 13.21 12.09 22.35
N MET A 121 12.34 13.05 22.03
CA MET A 121 12.28 14.32 22.74
C MET A 121 11.85 14.13 24.20
N ARG A 122 10.90 13.26 24.48
CA ARG A 122 10.47 12.94 25.83
C ARG A 122 11.58 12.27 26.64
N GLU A 123 12.28 11.30 26.03
CA GLU A 123 13.41 10.60 26.69
C GLU A 123 14.59 11.54 26.92
N GLY A 124 14.84 12.44 25.98
CA GLY A 124 15.91 13.43 26.11
C GLY A 124 15.64 14.55 27.12
N ALA A 125 14.39 14.76 27.51
CA ALA A 125 13.99 15.77 28.47
C ALA A 125 14.17 15.31 29.93
N ASN A 126 14.44 14.05 30.14
CA ASN A 126 14.73 13.49 31.47
C ASN A 126 16.24 13.41 31.68
#